data_b479cd3b0aa33e06cd6a2827b6017c1f
#
_entry.id   b479cd3b0aa33e06cd6a2827b6017c1f
#
_cell.length_a   1.000
_cell.length_b   1.000
_cell.length_c   1.000
_cell.angle_alpha   90.00
_cell.angle_beta   90.00
_cell.angle_gamma   90.00
#
_symmetry.space_group_name_H-M   'P 1'
#
loop_
_entity.id
_entity.type
_entity.pdbx_description
1 polymer ?
#
loop_
_entity_poly.entity_id
_entity_poly.type
_entity_poly.pdbx_seq_one_letter_code
_entity_poly.pdbx_strand_id
1 'polypeptide(L)'
;MTSKWTADDVPDCSGKTMVVTGANSGLGYEATRALAAKGAHVVMAVRSPERGREAARDVREAVPDADLTLARLDLADLDSVRRFADWFRAEFDDCHVLANNAGLMAIPRRETEQGFEMQFGVNHLGHFALTGLLLDTLRDTEGETRVVAQSSGLHENGEMDFSDPMGEESYDKWDAYAQSKLANLLFAYELQRRLELAGVDDVVSLGCHPGYADTNLQRRGPEMEGSFVRKLGMGLANRAFAQSAEMGALPLLYAATADDARGGTYVGPTGFQNMRGHPGENESSEASRDEDDAHRLWELSEHLTGVTYGI
;
A
#
# COMPACT_ATOMS: atom_id res chain seq x y z
N MET A 1 -8.13 -25.25 15.49
CA MET A 1 -8.67 -23.85 15.41
C MET A 1 -7.44 -22.98 15.28
N THR A 2 -7.18 -22.44 14.11
CA THR A 2 -6.13 -21.44 13.93
C THR A 2 -6.47 -20.24 14.81
N SER A 3 -5.53 -19.80 15.65
CA SER A 3 -5.71 -18.60 16.49
C SER A 3 -6.02 -17.43 15.56
N LYS A 4 -6.99 -16.61 15.97
CA LYS A 4 -7.35 -15.41 15.22
C LYS A 4 -6.23 -14.38 15.40
N TRP A 5 -5.42 -14.18 14.38
CA TRP A 5 -4.34 -13.20 14.41
C TRP A 5 -4.89 -11.77 14.55
N THR A 6 -4.31 -10.98 15.40
CA THR A 6 -4.72 -9.61 15.76
C THR A 6 -3.50 -8.68 15.85
N ALA A 7 -3.69 -7.40 16.10
CA ALA A 7 -2.59 -6.47 16.33
C ALA A 7 -1.73 -6.82 17.58
N ASP A 8 -2.29 -7.59 18.53
CA ASP A 8 -1.53 -8.06 19.69
C ASP A 8 -0.50 -9.13 19.31
N ASP A 9 -0.72 -9.84 18.22
CA ASP A 9 0.17 -10.88 17.68
C ASP A 9 1.32 -10.32 16.83
N VAL A 10 1.33 -9.01 16.53
CA VAL A 10 2.50 -8.34 15.94
C VAL A 10 3.70 -8.57 16.85
N PRO A 11 4.82 -9.13 16.35
CA PRO A 11 6.00 -9.40 17.17
C PRO A 11 6.64 -8.12 17.71
N ASP A 12 7.64 -8.26 18.57
CA ASP A 12 8.50 -7.15 18.96
C ASP A 12 9.23 -6.62 17.71
N CYS A 13 9.06 -5.33 17.46
CA CYS A 13 9.64 -4.60 16.34
C CYS A 13 10.72 -3.60 16.80
N SER A 14 11.21 -3.73 18.03
CA SER A 14 12.27 -2.86 18.57
C SER A 14 13.52 -2.92 17.69
N GLY A 15 14.06 -1.75 17.36
CA GLY A 15 15.20 -1.61 16.46
C GLY A 15 14.90 -1.72 14.97
N LYS A 16 13.63 -1.94 14.57
CA LYS A 16 13.22 -1.99 13.16
C LYS A 16 12.72 -0.64 12.67
N THR A 17 13.22 -0.19 11.53
CA THR A 17 12.72 1.00 10.80
C THR A 17 11.72 0.56 9.74
N MET A 18 10.52 1.14 9.78
CA MET A 18 9.41 0.78 8.89
C MET A 18 8.79 2.03 8.25
N VAL A 19 8.65 2.03 6.93
CA VAL A 19 8.03 3.12 6.17
C VAL A 19 6.57 2.78 5.90
N VAL A 20 5.65 3.69 6.29
CA VAL A 20 4.22 3.55 5.98
C VAL A 20 3.77 4.74 5.13
N THR A 21 3.40 4.49 3.86
CA THR A 21 2.84 5.54 3.01
C THR A 21 1.37 5.79 3.36
N GLY A 22 0.96 7.07 3.39
CA GLY A 22 -0.40 7.44 3.79
C GLY A 22 -0.70 7.22 5.27
N ALA A 23 0.31 7.28 6.13
CA ALA A 23 0.27 7.00 7.57
C ALA A 23 -0.64 7.92 8.40
N ASN A 24 -1.22 8.97 7.80
CA ASN A 24 -1.97 10.00 8.53
C ASN A 24 -3.48 9.73 8.64
N SER A 25 -3.99 8.63 8.12
CA SER A 25 -5.43 8.32 8.21
C SER A 25 -5.75 6.86 7.85
N GLY A 26 -6.91 6.37 8.30
CA GLY A 26 -7.44 5.05 7.93
C GLY A 26 -6.47 3.92 8.24
N LEU A 27 -6.27 3.02 7.29
CA LEU A 27 -5.44 1.81 7.47
C LEU A 27 -3.99 2.15 7.84
N GLY A 28 -3.39 3.13 7.14
CA GLY A 28 -2.01 3.56 7.39
C GLY A 28 -1.80 4.14 8.79
N TYR A 29 -2.80 4.87 9.32
CA TYR A 29 -2.78 5.36 10.69
C TYR A 29 -2.84 4.21 11.70
N GLU A 30 -3.77 3.27 11.53
CA GLU A 30 -3.90 2.12 12.43
C GLU A 30 -2.67 1.20 12.37
N ALA A 31 -2.11 0.98 11.17
CA ALA A 31 -0.86 0.24 11.03
C ALA A 31 0.30 0.95 11.75
N THR A 32 0.44 2.27 11.56
CA THR A 32 1.45 3.08 12.27
C THR A 32 1.32 2.94 13.78
N ARG A 33 0.10 3.07 14.32
CA ARG A 33 -0.17 2.95 15.75
C ARG A 33 0.20 1.56 16.29
N ALA A 34 -0.17 0.50 15.56
CA ALA A 34 0.12 -0.88 15.98
C ALA A 34 1.62 -1.20 15.93
N LEU A 35 2.33 -0.80 14.87
CA LEU A 35 3.77 -1.00 14.73
C LEU A 35 4.56 -0.22 15.79
N ALA A 36 4.19 1.05 16.03
CA ALA A 36 4.81 1.86 17.08
C ALA A 36 4.57 1.29 18.48
N ALA A 37 3.39 0.72 18.76
CA ALA A 37 3.08 0.05 20.01
C ALA A 37 3.93 -1.22 20.25
N LYS A 38 4.54 -1.76 19.18
CA LYS A 38 5.47 -2.90 19.24
C LYS A 38 6.95 -2.49 19.12
N GLY A 39 7.24 -1.21 19.33
CA GLY A 39 8.60 -0.68 19.40
C GLY A 39 9.26 -0.37 18.07
N ALA A 40 8.54 -0.44 16.95
CA ALA A 40 9.09 -0.03 15.66
C ALA A 40 9.34 1.48 15.62
N HIS A 41 10.43 1.89 14.99
CA HIS A 41 10.57 3.25 14.47
C HIS A 41 9.77 3.36 13.18
N VAL A 42 8.69 4.17 13.17
CA VAL A 42 7.82 4.30 12.00
C VAL A 42 8.05 5.64 11.29
N VAL A 43 8.49 5.57 10.04
CA VAL A 43 8.56 6.72 9.15
C VAL A 43 7.19 6.92 8.51
N MET A 44 6.47 7.94 8.98
CA MET A 44 5.15 8.33 8.50
C MET A 44 5.28 9.15 7.21
N ALA A 45 5.23 8.47 6.05
CA ALA A 45 5.32 9.12 4.75
C ALA A 45 3.96 9.67 4.33
N VAL A 46 3.80 11.01 4.32
CA VAL A 46 2.52 11.67 4.13
C VAL A 46 2.60 12.85 3.16
N ARG A 47 1.52 13.10 2.41
CA ARG A 47 1.45 14.22 1.48
C ARG A 47 1.29 15.56 2.21
N SER A 48 0.47 15.62 3.28
CA SER A 48 0.25 16.84 4.07
C SER A 48 0.96 16.74 5.42
N PRO A 49 2.03 17.51 5.65
CA PRO A 49 2.73 17.54 6.94
C PRO A 49 1.83 17.97 8.11
N GLU A 50 0.83 18.85 7.87
CA GLU A 50 -0.10 19.30 8.91
C GLU A 50 -0.92 18.14 9.45
N ARG A 51 -1.57 17.36 8.56
CA ARG A 51 -2.34 16.17 8.92
C ARG A 51 -1.44 15.08 9.51
N GLY A 52 -0.21 14.99 9.02
CA GLY A 52 0.79 14.07 9.58
C GLY A 52 1.13 14.39 11.02
N ARG A 53 1.33 15.69 11.36
CA ARG A 53 1.59 16.11 12.76
C ARG A 53 0.41 15.83 13.68
N GLU A 54 -0.82 16.04 13.21
CA GLU A 54 -2.03 15.70 13.96
C GLU A 54 -2.08 14.20 14.25
N ALA A 55 -1.94 13.36 13.21
CA ALA A 55 -1.92 11.92 13.36
C ALA A 55 -0.78 11.41 14.26
N ALA A 56 0.43 11.96 14.13
CA ALA A 56 1.56 11.59 14.98
C ALA A 56 1.33 11.96 16.46
N ARG A 57 0.64 13.08 16.72
CA ARG A 57 0.25 13.44 18.08
C ARG A 57 -0.77 12.45 18.63
N ASP A 58 -1.82 12.13 17.88
CA ASP A 58 -2.85 11.19 18.28
C ASP A 58 -2.27 9.77 18.56
N VAL A 59 -1.29 9.35 17.73
CA VAL A 59 -0.57 8.08 17.98
C VAL A 59 0.22 8.16 19.29
N ARG A 60 0.94 9.27 19.56
CA ARG A 60 1.71 9.44 20.81
C ARG A 60 0.83 9.57 22.05
N GLU A 61 -0.40 10.06 21.91
CA GLU A 61 -1.38 10.04 23.02
C GLU A 61 -1.82 8.61 23.36
N ALA A 62 -1.96 7.74 22.36
CA ALA A 62 -2.32 6.33 22.53
C ALA A 62 -1.11 5.44 22.89
N VAL A 63 0.07 5.77 22.40
CA VAL A 63 1.34 5.06 22.57
C VAL A 63 2.41 6.09 22.97
N PRO A 64 2.58 6.38 24.26
CA PRO A 64 3.46 7.47 24.74
C PRO A 64 4.92 7.37 24.30
N ASP A 65 5.45 6.15 24.15
CA ASP A 65 6.82 5.88 23.74
C ASP A 65 6.96 5.65 22.23
N ALA A 66 5.94 6.03 21.41
CA ALA A 66 5.95 5.86 19.96
C ALA A 66 7.12 6.60 19.32
N ASP A 67 8.01 5.85 18.67
CA ASP A 67 9.12 6.39 17.88
C ASP A 67 8.64 6.65 16.44
N LEU A 68 8.41 7.92 16.13
CA LEU A 68 7.79 8.35 14.87
C LEU A 68 8.62 9.47 14.24
N THR A 69 8.95 9.28 12.97
CA THR A 69 9.49 10.34 12.10
C THR A 69 8.48 10.69 11.03
N LEU A 70 8.17 11.98 10.90
CA LEU A 70 7.25 12.49 9.89
C LEU A 70 8.04 12.95 8.66
N ALA A 71 7.72 12.41 7.49
CA ALA A 71 8.33 12.78 6.23
C ALA A 71 7.28 13.14 5.16
N ARG A 72 7.59 14.14 4.34
CA ARG A 72 6.73 14.53 3.22
C ARG A 72 6.96 13.61 2.03
N LEU A 73 5.88 12.98 1.55
CA LEU A 73 5.85 12.20 0.32
C LEU A 73 4.55 12.46 -0.43
N ASP A 74 4.65 12.99 -1.65
CA ASP A 74 3.54 13.06 -2.60
C ASP A 74 3.78 12.08 -3.75
N LEU A 75 3.00 11.00 -3.77
CA LEU A 75 3.08 9.96 -4.79
C LEU A 75 2.54 10.41 -6.17
N ALA A 76 1.87 11.56 -6.23
CA ALA A 76 1.47 12.20 -7.49
C ALA A 76 2.59 13.07 -8.10
N ASP A 77 3.78 13.08 -7.51
CA ASP A 77 4.95 13.85 -7.95
C ASP A 77 6.19 12.97 -7.81
N LEU A 78 6.70 12.44 -8.93
CA LEU A 78 7.91 11.59 -8.93
C LEU A 78 9.15 12.31 -8.39
N ASP A 79 9.24 13.64 -8.51
CA ASP A 79 10.33 14.38 -7.90
C ASP A 79 10.20 14.42 -6.38
N SER A 80 8.95 14.43 -5.84
CA SER A 80 8.72 14.24 -4.41
C SER A 80 9.12 12.86 -3.95
N VAL A 81 8.85 11.82 -4.76
CA VAL A 81 9.28 10.44 -4.46
C VAL A 81 10.80 10.33 -4.41
N ARG A 82 11.51 10.92 -5.39
CA ARG A 82 12.99 10.93 -5.40
C ARG A 82 13.56 11.68 -4.18
N ARG A 83 13.04 12.87 -3.89
CA ARG A 83 13.46 13.65 -2.71
C ARG A 83 13.24 12.88 -1.40
N PHE A 84 12.14 12.16 -1.28
CA PHE A 84 11.88 11.32 -0.11
C PHE A 84 12.89 10.19 -0.01
N ALA A 85 13.16 9.48 -1.10
CA ALA A 85 14.13 8.37 -1.10
C ALA A 85 15.55 8.86 -0.80
N ASP A 86 15.97 9.99 -1.38
CA ASP A 86 17.28 10.60 -1.09
C ASP A 86 17.41 10.99 0.38
N TRP A 87 16.37 11.64 0.93
CA TRP A 87 16.31 11.98 2.34
C TRP A 87 16.34 10.73 3.22
N PHE A 88 15.54 9.70 2.89
CA PHE A 88 15.48 8.46 3.69
C PHE A 88 16.87 7.80 3.77
N ARG A 89 17.54 7.64 2.64
CA ARG A 89 18.90 7.06 2.58
C ARG A 89 19.98 7.89 3.28
N ALA A 90 19.75 9.19 3.44
CA ALA A 90 20.67 10.06 4.18
C ALA A 90 20.46 9.99 5.71
N GLU A 91 19.26 9.67 6.16
CA GLU A 91 18.88 9.66 7.59
C GLU A 91 18.87 8.26 8.20
N PHE A 92 18.66 7.20 7.38
CA PHE A 92 18.49 5.83 7.85
C PHE A 92 19.32 4.85 7.04
N ASP A 93 20.00 3.97 7.74
CA ASP A 93 20.78 2.88 7.14
C ASP A 93 19.86 1.68 6.81
N ASP A 94 18.75 1.50 7.55
CA ASP A 94 17.91 0.32 7.49
C ASP A 94 16.46 0.65 7.07
N CYS A 95 15.86 -0.26 6.28
CA CYS A 95 14.43 -0.29 5.94
C CYS A 95 13.91 -1.72 6.06
N HIS A 96 13.31 -2.09 7.19
CA HIS A 96 12.82 -3.46 7.42
C HIS A 96 11.48 -3.73 6.73
N VAL A 97 10.61 -2.70 6.63
CA VAL A 97 9.31 -2.81 5.96
C VAL A 97 9.03 -1.54 5.16
N LEU A 98 8.68 -1.70 3.90
CA LEU A 98 8.09 -0.68 3.06
C LEU A 98 6.62 -1.02 2.81
N ALA A 99 5.72 -0.37 3.55
CA ALA A 99 4.27 -0.51 3.39
C ALA A 99 3.73 0.50 2.37
N ASN A 100 3.57 0.06 1.13
CA ASN A 100 2.96 0.79 0.01
C ASN A 100 1.43 0.84 0.18
N ASN A 101 0.95 1.59 1.19
CA ASN A 101 -0.44 1.61 1.62
C ASN A 101 -1.26 2.77 1.04
N ALA A 102 -0.65 3.92 0.78
CA ALA A 102 -1.38 5.09 0.29
C ALA A 102 -2.17 4.79 -1.00
N GLY A 103 -3.28 5.50 -1.18
CA GLY A 103 -4.06 5.32 -2.40
C GLY A 103 -5.20 6.29 -2.57
N LEU A 104 -5.79 6.24 -3.75
CA LEU A 104 -6.98 6.96 -4.17
C LEU A 104 -8.00 5.96 -4.72
N MET A 105 -9.29 6.26 -4.65
CA MET A 105 -10.35 5.38 -5.12
C MET A 105 -11.45 6.14 -5.84
N ALA A 106 -11.77 5.70 -7.04
CA ALA A 106 -12.94 6.12 -7.84
C ALA A 106 -13.12 7.65 -7.93
N ILE A 107 -12.04 8.36 -8.23
CA ILE A 107 -12.04 9.80 -8.43
C ILE A 107 -12.29 10.16 -9.89
N PRO A 108 -12.83 11.35 -10.22
CA PRO A 108 -12.84 11.86 -11.58
C PRO A 108 -11.44 11.88 -12.18
N ARG A 109 -11.33 11.71 -13.53
CA ARG A 109 -10.04 11.73 -14.21
C ARG A 109 -9.28 13.02 -13.89
N ARG A 110 -8.07 12.83 -13.43
CA ARG A 110 -7.07 13.86 -13.15
C ARG A 110 -5.70 13.31 -13.49
N GLU A 111 -4.74 14.18 -13.55
CA GLU A 111 -3.36 13.83 -13.86
C GLU A 111 -2.44 14.17 -12.69
N THR A 112 -1.37 13.40 -12.56
CA THR A 112 -0.23 13.67 -11.69
C THR A 112 0.62 14.80 -12.26
N GLU A 113 1.66 15.23 -11.54
CA GLU A 113 2.60 16.25 -12.03
C GLU A 113 3.31 15.83 -13.33
N GLN A 114 3.47 14.51 -13.57
CA GLN A 114 4.08 13.97 -14.78
C GLN A 114 3.06 13.63 -15.88
N GLY A 115 1.77 13.92 -15.68
CA GLY A 115 0.71 13.68 -16.66
C GLY A 115 0.13 12.27 -16.65
N PHE A 116 0.41 11.44 -15.64
CA PHE A 116 -0.19 10.11 -15.50
C PHE A 116 -1.62 10.20 -14.95
N GLU A 117 -2.49 9.24 -15.33
CA GLU A 117 -3.79 9.11 -14.67
C GLU A 117 -3.58 8.99 -13.15
N MET A 118 -4.36 9.75 -12.40
CA MET A 118 -4.11 9.99 -10.98
C MET A 118 -4.16 8.72 -10.12
N GLN A 119 -5.08 7.78 -10.40
CA GLN A 119 -5.20 6.54 -9.61
C GLN A 119 -4.06 5.59 -9.95
N PHE A 120 -3.76 5.39 -11.23
CA PHE A 120 -2.63 4.58 -11.66
C PHE A 120 -1.30 5.20 -11.21
N GLY A 121 -1.15 6.51 -11.35
CA GLY A 121 0.04 7.24 -10.93
C GLY A 121 0.32 7.13 -9.43
N VAL A 122 -0.68 7.39 -8.58
CA VAL A 122 -0.51 7.36 -7.11
C VAL A 122 -0.50 5.95 -6.55
N ASN A 123 -1.45 5.09 -6.98
CA ASN A 123 -1.59 3.77 -6.38
C ASN A 123 -0.48 2.82 -6.82
N HIS A 124 0.02 2.96 -8.06
CA HIS A 124 1.01 2.07 -8.64
C HIS A 124 2.34 2.76 -8.95
N LEU A 125 2.42 3.69 -9.92
CA LEU A 125 3.69 4.22 -10.41
C LEU A 125 4.53 4.91 -9.33
N GLY A 126 3.90 5.69 -8.44
CA GLY A 126 4.57 6.34 -7.33
C GLY A 126 5.18 5.35 -6.34
N HIS A 127 4.47 4.24 -6.05
CA HIS A 127 4.98 3.18 -5.20
C HIS A 127 6.03 2.30 -5.91
N PHE A 128 5.84 2.05 -7.20
CA PHE A 128 6.86 1.40 -8.02
C PHE A 128 8.18 2.19 -7.93
N ALA A 129 8.14 3.50 -8.22
CA ALA A 129 9.34 4.34 -8.15
C ALA A 129 9.94 4.36 -6.74
N LEU A 130 9.11 4.49 -5.69
CA LEU A 130 9.58 4.50 -4.30
C LEU A 130 10.27 3.20 -3.93
N THR A 131 9.70 2.06 -4.30
CA THR A 131 10.26 0.74 -4.00
C THR A 131 11.60 0.55 -4.71
N GLY A 132 11.70 0.89 -6.00
CA GLY A 132 12.97 0.77 -6.75
C GLY A 132 14.07 1.67 -6.18
N LEU A 133 13.73 2.89 -5.74
CA LEU A 133 14.68 3.82 -5.14
C LEU A 133 15.16 3.41 -3.74
N LEU A 134 14.39 2.59 -3.01
CA LEU A 134 14.73 2.08 -1.68
C LEU A 134 15.19 0.62 -1.69
N LEU A 135 15.23 -0.04 -2.86
CA LEU A 135 15.54 -1.48 -2.94
C LEU A 135 16.92 -1.82 -2.39
N ASP A 136 17.92 -1.02 -2.69
CA ASP A 136 19.28 -1.25 -2.17
C ASP A 136 19.30 -1.15 -0.63
N THR A 137 18.58 -0.18 -0.06
CA THR A 137 18.46 -0.08 1.41
C THR A 137 17.73 -1.29 2.02
N LEU A 138 16.67 -1.79 1.36
CA LEU A 138 16.00 -3.03 1.77
C LEU A 138 16.93 -4.24 1.74
N ARG A 139 17.76 -4.35 0.70
CA ARG A 139 18.73 -5.46 0.54
C ARG A 139 19.91 -5.38 1.50
N ASP A 140 20.34 -4.17 1.85
CA ASP A 140 21.49 -3.95 2.74
C ASP A 140 21.09 -4.04 4.23
N THR A 141 19.79 -4.01 4.54
CA THR A 141 19.24 -4.16 5.91
C THR A 141 19.40 -5.59 6.42
N GLU A 142 19.90 -5.75 7.65
CA GLU A 142 20.11 -7.07 8.25
C GLU A 142 18.79 -7.81 8.51
N GLY A 143 18.70 -9.05 8.05
CA GLY A 143 17.54 -9.94 8.21
C GLY A 143 16.51 -9.79 7.10
N GLU A 144 15.35 -10.46 7.26
CA GLU A 144 14.29 -10.39 6.27
C GLU A 144 13.64 -9.02 6.24
N THR A 145 13.54 -8.45 5.05
CA THR A 145 12.86 -7.19 4.77
C THR A 145 11.65 -7.39 3.88
N ARG A 146 10.67 -6.49 3.95
CA ARG A 146 9.37 -6.70 3.30
C ARG A 146 8.89 -5.49 2.53
N VAL A 147 8.45 -5.71 1.30
CA VAL A 147 7.66 -4.77 0.50
C VAL A 147 6.21 -5.25 0.49
N VAL A 148 5.31 -4.46 1.05
CA VAL A 148 3.88 -4.81 1.12
C VAL A 148 3.08 -3.88 0.23
N ALA A 149 2.48 -4.42 -0.84
CA ALA A 149 1.66 -3.67 -1.77
C ALA A 149 0.16 -3.75 -1.41
N GLN A 150 -0.43 -2.59 -1.11
CA GLN A 150 -1.85 -2.49 -0.76
C GLN A 150 -2.73 -2.56 -2.00
N SER A 151 -3.43 -3.66 -2.18
CA SER A 151 -4.43 -3.87 -3.22
C SER A 151 -5.87 -3.71 -2.67
N SER A 152 -6.83 -4.28 -3.34
CA SER A 152 -8.27 -4.27 -3.03
C SER A 152 -8.93 -5.51 -3.62
N GLY A 153 -10.04 -5.99 -3.05
CA GLY A 153 -10.88 -7.00 -3.69
C GLY A 153 -11.37 -6.60 -5.09
N LEU A 154 -11.39 -5.28 -5.40
CA LEU A 154 -11.76 -4.81 -6.74
C LEU A 154 -10.73 -5.11 -7.83
N HIS A 155 -9.53 -5.61 -7.50
CA HIS A 155 -8.58 -6.12 -8.50
C HIS A 155 -9.18 -7.28 -9.32
N GLU A 156 -10.13 -8.02 -8.78
CA GLU A 156 -10.83 -9.11 -9.48
C GLU A 156 -11.60 -8.65 -10.72
N ASN A 157 -11.98 -7.36 -10.76
CA ASN A 157 -12.64 -6.73 -11.90
C ASN A 157 -11.67 -5.89 -12.75
N GLY A 158 -10.38 -5.88 -12.39
CA GLY A 158 -9.35 -5.14 -13.10
C GLY A 158 -8.92 -5.85 -14.38
N GLU A 159 -8.62 -5.06 -15.38
CA GLU A 159 -7.95 -5.46 -16.60
C GLU A 159 -6.84 -4.47 -16.91
N MET A 160 -5.70 -4.95 -17.38
CA MET A 160 -4.60 -4.07 -17.80
C MET A 160 -4.81 -3.62 -19.23
N ASP A 161 -5.25 -2.39 -19.43
CA ASP A 161 -5.29 -1.79 -20.76
C ASP A 161 -3.93 -1.17 -21.12
N PHE A 162 -3.07 -1.96 -21.74
CA PHE A 162 -1.78 -1.47 -22.21
C PHE A 162 -1.85 -0.58 -23.46
N SER A 163 -3.02 -0.47 -24.11
CA SER A 163 -3.22 0.42 -25.25
C SER A 163 -3.58 1.84 -24.79
N ASP A 164 -4.30 1.97 -23.69
CA ASP A 164 -4.70 3.24 -23.08
C ASP A 164 -4.55 3.20 -21.53
N PRO A 165 -3.35 2.96 -20.98
CA PRO A 165 -3.16 2.75 -19.55
C PRO A 165 -3.48 4.00 -18.72
N MET A 166 -3.58 5.17 -19.35
CA MET A 166 -3.89 6.45 -18.74
C MET A 166 -5.35 6.89 -18.90
N GLY A 167 -6.20 6.07 -19.56
CA GLY A 167 -7.60 6.39 -19.82
C GLY A 167 -7.79 7.71 -20.57
N GLU A 168 -6.97 7.93 -21.61
CA GLU A 168 -7.03 9.16 -22.43
C GLU A 168 -8.16 9.09 -23.45
N GLU A 169 -8.43 7.91 -24.00
CA GLU A 169 -9.49 7.67 -24.98
C GLU A 169 -10.84 7.48 -24.29
N SER A 170 -10.85 6.72 -23.18
CA SER A 170 -12.06 6.49 -22.38
C SER A 170 -11.71 6.36 -20.89
N TYR A 171 -12.59 6.84 -20.01
CA TYR A 171 -12.35 6.79 -18.57
C TYR A 171 -13.61 6.41 -17.78
N ASP A 172 -13.57 5.27 -17.11
CA ASP A 172 -14.43 4.97 -15.97
C ASP A 172 -13.57 4.93 -14.70
N LYS A 173 -13.99 5.66 -13.68
CA LYS A 173 -13.23 5.80 -12.44
C LYS A 173 -13.09 4.51 -11.63
N TRP A 174 -14.04 3.58 -11.77
CA TRP A 174 -13.99 2.29 -11.09
C TRP A 174 -13.08 1.31 -11.82
N ASP A 175 -13.11 1.32 -13.16
CA ASP A 175 -12.21 0.53 -13.99
C ASP A 175 -10.75 0.99 -13.79
N ALA A 176 -10.50 2.30 -13.79
CA ALA A 176 -9.18 2.86 -13.50
C ALA A 176 -8.69 2.49 -12.07
N TYR A 177 -9.60 2.49 -11.08
CA TYR A 177 -9.26 2.02 -9.74
C TYR A 177 -8.94 0.52 -9.73
N ALA A 178 -9.78 -0.32 -10.34
CA ALA A 178 -9.59 -1.76 -10.42
C ALA A 178 -8.28 -2.11 -11.13
N GLN A 179 -7.99 -1.46 -12.27
CA GLN A 179 -6.71 -1.58 -12.98
C GLN A 179 -5.52 -1.22 -12.06
N SER A 180 -5.59 -0.10 -11.33
CA SER A 180 -4.50 0.31 -10.42
C SER A 180 -4.26 -0.70 -9.30
N LYS A 181 -5.31 -1.42 -8.85
CA LYS A 181 -5.21 -2.42 -7.78
C LYS A 181 -4.78 -3.79 -8.30
N LEU A 182 -5.11 -4.12 -9.54
CA LEU A 182 -4.53 -5.25 -10.26
C LEU A 182 -3.03 -5.02 -10.49
N ALA A 183 -2.65 -3.83 -10.95
CA ALA A 183 -1.25 -3.45 -11.16
C ALA A 183 -0.39 -3.60 -9.88
N ASN A 184 -0.96 -3.32 -8.69
CA ASN A 184 -0.26 -3.52 -7.44
C ASN A 184 0.04 -4.99 -7.13
N LEU A 185 -0.83 -5.92 -7.52
CA LEU A 185 -0.57 -7.36 -7.35
C LEU A 185 0.39 -7.90 -8.39
N LEU A 186 0.22 -7.52 -9.66
CA LEU A 186 1.17 -7.85 -10.73
C LEU A 186 2.58 -7.40 -10.34
N PHE A 187 2.72 -6.16 -9.82
CA PHE A 187 3.98 -5.64 -9.32
C PHE A 187 4.52 -6.46 -8.15
N ALA A 188 3.70 -6.77 -7.15
CA ALA A 188 4.16 -7.50 -5.96
C ALA A 188 4.70 -8.90 -6.33
N TYR A 189 4.01 -9.60 -7.23
CA TYR A 189 4.42 -10.93 -7.66
C TYR A 189 5.63 -10.89 -8.60
N GLU A 190 5.68 -9.91 -9.51
CA GLU A 190 6.85 -9.74 -10.40
C GLU A 190 8.09 -9.36 -9.60
N LEU A 191 7.97 -8.47 -8.60
CA LEU A 191 9.08 -8.11 -7.73
C LEU A 191 9.60 -9.36 -7.01
N GLN A 192 8.73 -10.18 -6.43
CA GLN A 192 9.12 -11.42 -5.76
C GLN A 192 9.88 -12.35 -6.73
N ARG A 193 9.34 -12.56 -7.92
CA ARG A 193 9.95 -13.43 -8.94
C ARG A 193 11.33 -12.94 -9.38
N ARG A 194 11.49 -11.63 -9.55
CA ARG A 194 12.77 -11.02 -9.91
C ARG A 194 13.80 -11.12 -8.79
N LEU A 195 13.40 -10.92 -7.54
CA LEU A 195 14.25 -11.11 -6.38
C LEU A 195 14.78 -12.55 -6.30
N GLU A 196 13.90 -13.54 -6.45
CA GLU A 196 14.26 -14.95 -6.47
C GLU A 196 15.24 -15.28 -7.61
N LEU A 197 14.98 -14.77 -8.82
CA LEU A 197 15.87 -14.97 -9.98
C LEU A 197 17.25 -14.31 -9.80
N ALA A 198 17.30 -13.19 -9.07
CA ALA A 198 18.53 -12.50 -8.73
C ALA A 198 19.27 -13.12 -7.53
N GLY A 199 18.70 -14.14 -6.87
CA GLY A 199 19.25 -14.76 -5.67
C GLY A 199 19.23 -13.86 -4.44
N VAL A 200 18.22 -12.97 -4.36
CA VAL A 200 17.95 -12.09 -3.21
C VAL A 200 16.86 -12.74 -2.37
N ASP A 201 17.26 -13.48 -1.35
CA ASP A 201 16.36 -14.32 -0.55
C ASP A 201 15.84 -13.61 0.73
N ASP A 202 16.46 -12.50 1.12
CA ASP A 202 16.18 -11.74 2.34
C ASP A 202 15.22 -10.56 2.14
N VAL A 203 14.87 -10.24 0.90
CA VAL A 203 13.81 -9.28 0.57
C VAL A 203 12.60 -10.02 0.02
N VAL A 204 11.43 -9.87 0.65
CA VAL A 204 10.19 -10.50 0.18
C VAL A 204 9.13 -9.45 -0.18
N SER A 205 8.38 -9.74 -1.24
CA SER A 205 7.30 -8.89 -1.73
C SER A 205 5.95 -9.60 -1.63
N LEU A 206 4.96 -8.91 -1.03
CA LEU A 206 3.63 -9.45 -0.78
C LEU A 206 2.54 -8.45 -1.20
N GLY A 207 1.38 -9.00 -1.60
CA GLY A 207 0.15 -8.22 -1.75
C GLY A 207 -0.75 -8.32 -0.52
N CYS A 208 -1.52 -7.28 -0.22
CA CYS A 208 -2.57 -7.37 0.79
C CYS A 208 -3.81 -6.56 0.41
N HIS A 209 -4.95 -6.88 1.04
CA HIS A 209 -6.18 -6.06 0.93
C HIS A 209 -6.92 -5.99 2.27
N PRO A 210 -7.64 -4.88 2.52
CA PRO A 210 -8.28 -4.62 3.82
C PRO A 210 -9.65 -5.26 3.95
N GLY A 211 -10.12 -6.04 2.96
CA GLY A 211 -11.54 -6.37 2.85
C GLY A 211 -12.40 -5.12 2.63
N TYR A 212 -13.62 -5.14 3.16
CA TYR A 212 -14.53 -3.99 3.12
C TYR A 212 -14.42 -3.19 4.43
N ALA A 213 -13.51 -2.21 4.47
CA ALA A 213 -13.24 -1.41 5.65
C ALA A 213 -13.75 0.03 5.49
N ASP A 214 -14.37 0.60 6.56
CA ASP A 214 -14.78 2.02 6.57
C ASP A 214 -13.55 2.92 6.71
N THR A 215 -13.11 3.47 5.57
CA THR A 215 -11.97 4.37 5.51
C THR A 215 -12.35 5.69 4.83
N ASN A 216 -11.55 6.73 5.09
CA ASN A 216 -11.70 8.03 4.41
C ASN A 216 -11.56 7.95 2.88
N LEU A 217 -11.04 6.84 2.35
CA LEU A 217 -10.88 6.59 0.93
C LEU A 217 -12.24 6.58 0.23
N GLN A 218 -13.24 5.93 0.82
CA GLN A 218 -14.60 5.82 0.27
C GLN A 218 -15.35 7.17 0.23
N ARG A 219 -14.93 8.15 1.03
CA ARG A 219 -15.58 9.47 1.11
C ARG A 219 -15.05 10.47 0.09
N ARG A 220 -13.82 10.31 -0.39
CA ARG A 220 -13.15 11.28 -1.28
C ARG A 220 -13.77 11.37 -2.67
N GLY A 221 -14.12 10.25 -3.30
CA GLY A 221 -14.78 10.24 -4.60
C GLY A 221 -16.09 11.04 -4.60
N PRO A 222 -17.08 10.72 -3.74
CA PRO A 222 -18.34 11.48 -3.61
C PRO A 222 -18.16 12.94 -3.17
N GLU A 223 -17.14 13.26 -2.38
CA GLU A 223 -16.82 14.65 -2.00
C GLU A 223 -16.38 15.48 -3.19
N MET A 224 -15.61 14.91 -4.09
CA MET A 224 -15.14 15.57 -5.30
C MET A 224 -16.25 15.72 -6.36
N GLU A 225 -17.28 14.86 -6.33
CA GLU A 225 -18.47 14.92 -7.20
C GLU A 225 -19.57 15.84 -6.65
N GLY A 226 -19.50 16.29 -5.40
CA GLY A 226 -20.51 17.15 -4.77
C GLY A 226 -21.87 16.49 -4.51
N SER A 227 -21.98 15.16 -4.55
CA SER A 227 -23.22 14.41 -4.42
C SER A 227 -23.57 14.09 -2.97
N PHE A 228 -24.48 14.87 -2.37
CA PHE A 228 -24.95 14.70 -1.00
C PHE A 228 -25.76 13.40 -0.78
N VAL A 229 -26.55 12.98 -1.77
CA VAL A 229 -27.41 11.78 -1.69
C VAL A 229 -26.55 10.49 -1.68
N ARG A 230 -25.50 10.42 -2.49
CA ARG A 230 -24.53 9.31 -2.48
C ARG A 230 -23.78 9.22 -1.15
N LYS A 231 -23.39 10.37 -0.59
CA LYS A 231 -22.74 10.45 0.74
C LYS A 231 -23.57 9.83 1.84
N LEU A 232 -24.88 10.10 1.85
CA LEU A 232 -25.82 9.58 2.86
C LEU A 232 -26.07 8.08 2.68
N GLY A 233 -26.24 7.60 1.46
CA GLY A 233 -26.46 6.18 1.14
C GLY A 233 -25.24 5.31 1.45
N MET A 234 -24.03 5.75 1.10
CA MET A 234 -22.79 5.06 1.43
C MET A 234 -22.52 5.06 2.94
N GLY A 235 -22.85 6.14 3.66
CA GLY A 235 -22.68 6.19 5.11
C GLY A 235 -23.54 5.15 5.87
N LEU A 236 -24.74 4.86 5.37
CA LEU A 236 -25.62 3.83 5.96
C LEU A 236 -25.16 2.40 5.61
N ALA A 237 -24.71 2.17 4.37
CA ALA A 237 -24.17 0.87 3.94
C ALA A 237 -22.85 0.55 4.66
N ASN A 238 -21.95 1.52 4.79
CA ASN A 238 -20.70 1.36 5.53
C ASN A 238 -20.92 0.99 6.99
N ARG A 239 -21.90 1.63 7.64
CA ARG A 239 -22.19 1.36 9.06
C ARG A 239 -22.72 -0.05 9.31
N ALA A 240 -23.32 -0.70 8.30
CA ALA A 240 -23.90 -2.04 8.42
C ALA A 240 -22.92 -3.16 7.99
N PHE A 241 -22.04 -2.88 7.04
CA PHE A 241 -21.25 -3.93 6.38
C PHE A 241 -19.73 -3.73 6.46
N ALA A 242 -19.21 -2.50 6.63
CA ALA A 242 -17.78 -2.27 6.72
C ALA A 242 -17.22 -2.68 8.09
N GLN A 243 -16.03 -3.25 8.09
CA GLN A 243 -15.25 -3.44 9.31
C GLN A 243 -14.55 -2.12 9.71
N SER A 244 -14.11 -2.03 10.97
CA SER A 244 -13.34 -0.86 11.44
C SER A 244 -12.01 -0.73 10.68
N ALA A 245 -11.44 0.48 10.65
CA ALA A 245 -10.13 0.70 10.05
C ALA A 245 -9.04 -0.13 10.76
N GLU A 246 -9.17 -0.34 12.06
CA GLU A 246 -8.28 -1.21 12.85
C GLU A 246 -8.30 -2.66 12.34
N MET A 247 -9.49 -3.24 12.15
CA MET A 247 -9.63 -4.58 11.56
C MET A 247 -9.15 -4.61 10.10
N GLY A 248 -9.38 -3.54 9.34
CA GLY A 248 -8.92 -3.42 7.97
C GLY A 248 -7.40 -3.28 7.83
N ALA A 249 -6.70 -2.83 8.87
CA ALA A 249 -5.25 -2.74 8.88
C ALA A 249 -4.56 -4.08 9.18
N LEU A 250 -5.29 -5.07 9.74
CA LEU A 250 -4.69 -6.36 10.12
C LEU A 250 -4.02 -7.10 8.95
N PRO A 251 -4.58 -7.15 7.72
CA PRO A 251 -3.88 -7.79 6.61
C PRO A 251 -2.55 -7.13 6.26
N LEU A 252 -2.46 -5.80 6.31
CA LEU A 252 -1.22 -5.07 6.12
C LEU A 252 -0.21 -5.39 7.23
N LEU A 253 -0.65 -5.40 8.49
CA LEU A 253 0.19 -5.75 9.64
C LEU A 253 0.69 -7.19 9.56
N TYR A 254 -0.19 -8.13 9.21
CA TYR A 254 0.19 -9.55 9.02
C TYR A 254 1.22 -9.70 7.92
N ALA A 255 0.98 -9.12 6.73
CA ALA A 255 1.93 -9.16 5.62
C ALA A 255 3.28 -8.51 5.98
N ALA A 256 3.25 -7.45 6.79
CA ALA A 256 4.44 -6.73 7.22
C ALA A 256 5.25 -7.45 8.32
N THR A 257 4.63 -8.29 9.17
CA THR A 257 5.28 -8.70 10.42
C THR A 257 5.10 -10.17 10.81
N ALA A 258 4.13 -10.90 10.23
CA ALA A 258 3.89 -12.29 10.65
C ALA A 258 4.99 -13.22 10.11
N ASP A 259 5.48 -14.12 10.95
CA ASP A 259 6.58 -15.05 10.63
C ASP A 259 6.19 -16.07 9.54
N ASP A 260 4.91 -16.33 9.37
CA ASP A 260 4.37 -17.27 8.38
C ASP A 260 3.88 -16.59 7.09
N ALA A 261 3.94 -15.26 6.99
CA ALA A 261 3.68 -14.51 5.75
C ALA A 261 4.86 -14.69 4.77
N ARG A 262 4.58 -15.21 3.59
CA ARG A 262 5.59 -15.56 2.58
C ARG A 262 5.56 -14.62 1.40
N GLY A 263 6.71 -14.41 0.77
CA GLY A 263 6.81 -13.69 -0.49
C GLY A 263 5.91 -14.30 -1.59
N GLY A 264 5.38 -13.48 -2.49
CA GLY A 264 4.47 -13.90 -3.56
C GLY A 264 3.06 -14.27 -3.09
N THR A 265 2.70 -14.02 -1.81
CA THR A 265 1.35 -14.30 -1.30
C THR A 265 0.45 -13.07 -1.30
N TYR A 266 -0.84 -13.30 -1.21
CA TYR A 266 -1.87 -12.29 -1.07
C TYR A 266 -2.60 -12.46 0.25
N VAL A 267 -2.53 -11.44 1.10
CA VAL A 267 -3.08 -11.46 2.45
C VAL A 267 -4.37 -10.64 2.52
N GLY A 268 -5.41 -11.23 3.07
CA GLY A 268 -6.68 -10.55 3.26
C GLY A 268 -7.47 -11.12 4.44
N PRO A 269 -8.66 -10.59 4.73
CA PRO A 269 -9.57 -11.18 5.70
C PRO A 269 -10.01 -12.57 5.27
N THR A 270 -10.10 -13.52 6.20
CA THR A 270 -10.50 -14.91 5.93
C THR A 270 -11.96 -15.22 6.28
N GLY A 271 -12.76 -14.19 6.60
CA GLY A 271 -14.17 -14.33 6.91
C GLY A 271 -15.07 -14.28 5.68
N PHE A 272 -16.33 -13.93 5.87
CA PHE A 272 -17.36 -13.98 4.82
C PHE A 272 -16.91 -13.29 3.52
N GLN A 273 -16.75 -14.08 2.44
CA GLN A 273 -16.33 -13.64 1.10
C GLN A 273 -15.04 -12.79 1.11
N ASN A 274 -14.11 -13.06 1.99
CA ASN A 274 -12.88 -12.28 2.15
C ASN A 274 -13.11 -10.77 2.40
N MET A 275 -14.32 -10.40 2.81
CA MET A 275 -14.70 -8.99 3.04
C MET A 275 -14.42 -8.51 4.46
N ARG A 276 -14.37 -9.43 5.43
CA ARG A 276 -14.14 -9.12 6.86
C ARG A 276 -13.52 -10.28 7.60
N GLY A 277 -12.97 -10.00 8.78
CA GLY A 277 -12.41 -11.02 9.67
C GLY A 277 -10.91 -10.83 9.91
N HIS A 278 -10.29 -11.86 10.46
CA HIS A 278 -8.86 -11.86 10.75
C HIS A 278 -8.06 -12.16 9.49
N PRO A 279 -6.80 -11.71 9.41
CA PRO A 279 -5.97 -11.89 8.23
C PRO A 279 -5.55 -13.33 8.03
N GLY A 280 -5.24 -13.66 6.81
CA GLY A 280 -4.63 -14.91 6.37
C GLY A 280 -4.41 -14.88 4.86
N GLU A 281 -3.82 -15.92 4.33
CA GLU A 281 -3.57 -16.04 2.90
C GLU A 281 -4.89 -16.20 2.14
N ASN A 282 -5.04 -15.44 1.06
CA ASN A 282 -6.18 -15.45 0.15
C ASN A 282 -5.72 -15.80 -1.26
N GLU A 283 -6.64 -16.30 -2.07
CA GLU A 283 -6.43 -16.40 -3.51
C GLU A 283 -6.67 -15.03 -4.16
N SER A 284 -5.87 -14.68 -5.16
CA SER A 284 -6.07 -13.51 -6.02
C SER A 284 -6.55 -13.95 -7.40
N SER A 285 -7.03 -13.00 -8.23
CA SER A 285 -7.54 -13.28 -9.57
C SER A 285 -6.47 -13.93 -10.48
N GLU A 286 -6.90 -14.70 -11.50
CA GLU A 286 -6.00 -15.24 -12.50
C GLU A 286 -5.23 -14.13 -13.21
N ALA A 287 -5.89 -13.00 -13.54
CA ALA A 287 -5.27 -11.84 -14.16
C ALA A 287 -4.10 -11.26 -13.33
N SER A 288 -4.18 -11.32 -11.99
CA SER A 288 -3.10 -10.85 -11.12
C SER A 288 -1.85 -11.74 -11.13
N ARG A 289 -1.98 -12.96 -11.64
CA ARG A 289 -0.91 -13.96 -11.73
C ARG A 289 -0.39 -14.15 -13.17
N ASP A 290 -0.89 -13.35 -14.11
CA ASP A 290 -0.42 -13.36 -15.50
C ASP A 290 1.01 -12.78 -15.56
N GLU A 291 1.96 -13.65 -15.90
CA GLU A 291 3.38 -13.28 -15.94
C GLU A 291 3.72 -12.38 -17.14
N ASP A 292 3.02 -12.54 -18.25
CA ASP A 292 3.23 -11.71 -19.45
C ASP A 292 2.75 -10.27 -19.17
N ASP A 293 1.59 -10.11 -18.55
CA ASP A 293 1.07 -8.80 -18.14
C ASP A 293 1.92 -8.19 -17.02
N ALA A 294 2.42 -8.98 -16.06
CA ALA A 294 3.33 -8.52 -15.02
C ALA A 294 4.64 -7.98 -15.59
N HIS A 295 5.22 -8.70 -16.56
CA HIS A 295 6.44 -8.27 -17.26
C HIS A 295 6.21 -6.99 -18.07
N ARG A 296 5.13 -6.92 -18.86
CA ARG A 296 4.77 -5.71 -19.63
C ARG A 296 4.52 -4.50 -18.74
N LEU A 297 3.82 -4.70 -17.61
CA LEU A 297 3.58 -3.65 -16.62
C LEU A 297 4.88 -3.15 -16.01
N TRP A 298 5.81 -4.06 -15.72
CA TRP A 298 7.12 -3.73 -15.18
C TRP A 298 7.91 -2.83 -16.14
N GLU A 299 8.04 -3.24 -17.41
CA GLU A 299 8.72 -2.45 -18.43
C GLU A 299 8.06 -1.07 -18.65
N LEU A 300 6.72 -1.03 -18.69
CA LEU A 300 5.97 0.21 -18.77
C LEU A 300 6.26 1.12 -17.57
N SER A 301 6.27 0.56 -16.36
CA SER A 301 6.50 1.31 -15.13
C SER A 301 7.92 1.85 -15.05
N GLU A 302 8.94 1.08 -15.44
CA GLU A 302 10.32 1.57 -15.56
C GLU A 302 10.42 2.71 -16.58
N HIS A 303 9.80 2.56 -17.75
CA HIS A 303 9.80 3.60 -18.78
C HIS A 303 9.15 4.90 -18.30
N LEU A 304 7.97 4.82 -17.67
CA LEU A 304 7.21 5.98 -17.22
C LEU A 304 7.85 6.68 -16.02
N THR A 305 8.40 5.92 -15.08
CA THR A 305 8.99 6.49 -13.86
C THR A 305 10.45 6.89 -14.03
N GLY A 306 11.14 6.28 -15.01
CA GLY A 306 12.59 6.40 -15.17
C GLY A 306 13.38 5.76 -14.02
N VAL A 307 12.75 4.86 -13.26
CA VAL A 307 13.36 4.09 -12.17
C VAL A 307 13.51 2.65 -12.63
N THR A 308 14.73 2.14 -12.64
CA THR A 308 15.05 0.75 -12.96
C THR A 308 15.52 0.01 -11.72
N TYR A 309 15.16 -1.25 -11.63
CA TYR A 309 15.58 -2.13 -10.55
C TYR A 309 16.83 -2.91 -10.99
N GLY A 310 17.81 -2.97 -10.17
CA GLY A 310 19.05 -3.71 -10.46
C GLY A 310 18.96 -5.23 -10.25
N ILE A 311 17.77 -5.83 -10.53
CA ILE A 311 17.44 -7.26 -10.33
C ILE A 311 16.79 -7.87 -11.55
#